data_69edb272362542391a84365b8fd0f254
#
_entry.id   69edb272362542391a84365b8fd0f254
#
_cell.length_a   1.000
_cell.length_b   1.000
_cell.length_c   1.000
_cell.angle_alpha   90.00
_cell.angle_beta   90.00
_cell.angle_gamma   90.00
#
_symmetry.space_group_name_H-M   'P 1'
#
loop_
_entity.id
_entity.type
_entity.pdbx_description
1 polymer ?
#
loop_
_entity_poly.entity_id
_entity_poly.type
_entity_poly.pdbx_seq_one_letter_code
_entity_poly.pdbx_strand_id
1 'polypeptide(L)'
;MIISKMEDGKTIYKAWRENGERRFEQVKFRPYFFVEQTETEKPQYRPSKYITREFEYLHGDWVNIDGTPLKKVFVDNSYDIRKAKDKFSKTYEADVPYHFRYCVDELHDMPEYDMRKWYWDMEWQQGGEHDGKITTIVAYDNYDKQYHHWVWFPNKYKHEIDKTKPKYVFGSEKEMIAHFMTTMGDKDPDMLIAWFGNFADVPKLLERACAVGLNPLIMSPIGSIKGIRKTKNEGFKFLYYDNGFSPIEQPIGGRITLNLDMAFERQWNDSQRGTLPSLSLDYVSEEVLGKNKLVSEKFPDPNEFYRRAWLEDTETYLEYALLDVELMVEIDESNYCSEA
;
A
#
# COMPACT_ATOMS: atom_id res chain seq x y z
N MET A 1 0.06 5.94 -14.68
CA MET A 1 0.15 7.16 -13.84
C MET A 1 -0.43 6.87 -12.47
N ILE A 2 0.22 7.36 -11.40
CA ILE A 2 -0.31 7.24 -10.03
C ILE A 2 -1.12 8.49 -9.71
N ILE A 3 -2.34 8.30 -9.24
CA ILE A 3 -3.24 9.37 -8.83
C ILE A 3 -3.59 9.18 -7.35
N SER A 4 -3.30 10.16 -6.54
CA SER A 4 -3.58 10.12 -5.11
C SER A 4 -4.27 11.40 -4.64
N LYS A 5 -5.18 11.24 -3.69
CA LYS A 5 -5.78 12.39 -2.99
C LYS A 5 -4.84 12.84 -1.86
N MET A 6 -4.55 14.14 -1.79
CA MET A 6 -3.82 14.71 -0.66
C MET A 6 -4.70 14.91 0.58
N GLU A 7 -4.07 15.08 1.73
CA GLU A 7 -4.76 15.22 3.03
C GLU A 7 -5.69 16.42 3.12
N ASP A 8 -5.45 17.49 2.34
CA ASP A 8 -6.33 18.66 2.29
C ASP A 8 -7.70 18.38 1.65
N GLY A 9 -7.87 17.19 1.04
CA GLY A 9 -9.12 16.75 0.40
C GLY A 9 -9.54 17.55 -0.84
N LYS A 10 -8.68 18.41 -1.38
CA LYS A 10 -8.94 19.26 -2.54
C LYS A 10 -7.77 19.38 -3.49
N THR A 11 -6.69 18.65 -3.24
CA THR A 11 -5.53 18.54 -4.12
C THR A 11 -5.36 17.10 -4.56
N ILE A 12 -5.13 16.92 -5.85
CA ILE A 12 -4.76 15.66 -6.47
C ILE A 12 -3.24 15.69 -6.69
N TYR A 13 -2.58 14.63 -6.28
CA TYR A 13 -1.21 14.34 -6.63
C TYR A 13 -1.22 13.37 -7.81
N LYS A 14 -0.52 13.74 -8.88
CA LYS A 14 -0.26 12.88 -10.05
C LYS A 14 1.21 12.59 -10.12
N ALA A 15 1.59 11.35 -10.39
CA ALA A 15 2.96 10.97 -10.64
C ALA A 15 3.08 10.02 -11.82
N TRP A 16 4.15 10.18 -12.58
CA TRP A 16 4.52 9.32 -13.72
C TRP A 16 6.04 9.28 -13.84
N ARG A 17 6.56 8.50 -14.78
CA ARG A 17 8.00 8.49 -15.07
C ARG A 17 8.28 8.95 -16.48
N GLU A 18 9.35 9.71 -16.61
CA GLU A 18 9.94 10.12 -17.88
C GLU A 18 11.43 9.75 -17.84
N ASN A 19 11.86 8.89 -18.76
CA ASN A 19 13.24 8.39 -18.81
C ASN A 19 13.71 7.76 -17.47
N GLY A 20 12.83 7.04 -16.78
CA GLY A 20 13.11 6.40 -15.51
C GLY A 20 13.01 7.34 -14.29
N GLU A 21 13.00 8.65 -14.47
CA GLU A 21 12.86 9.62 -13.39
C GLU A 21 11.40 9.88 -13.07
N ARG A 22 11.06 9.93 -11.78
CA ARG A 22 9.73 10.27 -11.34
C ARG A 22 9.43 11.75 -11.53
N ARG A 23 8.34 12.04 -12.22
CA ARG A 23 7.73 13.37 -12.34
C ARG A 23 6.46 13.42 -11.51
N PHE A 24 6.10 14.58 -11.03
CA PHE A 24 4.84 14.76 -10.32
C PHE A 24 4.26 16.15 -10.52
N GLU A 25 2.94 16.22 -10.34
CA GLU A 25 2.18 17.46 -10.35
C GLU A 25 1.14 17.44 -9.24
N GLN A 26 0.88 18.61 -8.65
CA GLN A 26 -0.21 18.81 -7.69
C GLN A 26 -1.26 19.72 -8.31
N VAL A 27 -2.47 19.18 -8.48
CA VAL A 27 -3.58 19.89 -9.15
C VAL A 27 -4.67 20.19 -8.13
N LYS A 28 -5.12 21.44 -8.08
CA LYS A 28 -6.33 21.78 -7.34
C LYS A 28 -7.54 21.35 -8.14
N PHE A 29 -8.33 20.45 -7.54
CA PHE A 29 -9.57 19.96 -8.12
C PHE A 29 -10.68 20.14 -7.10
N ARG A 30 -11.77 20.78 -7.51
CA ARG A 30 -12.85 21.12 -6.59
C ARG A 30 -13.82 19.96 -6.46
N PRO A 31 -14.01 19.37 -5.26
CA PRO A 31 -14.93 18.24 -5.09
C PRO A 31 -16.37 18.64 -5.30
N TYR A 32 -17.15 17.77 -5.94
CA TYR A 32 -18.56 17.98 -6.20
C TYR A 32 -19.33 16.64 -6.30
N PHE A 33 -20.64 16.74 -6.29
CA PHE A 33 -21.59 15.69 -6.66
C PHE A 33 -22.79 16.31 -7.38
N PHE A 34 -23.70 15.51 -7.89
CA PHE A 34 -24.85 16.02 -8.62
C PHE A 34 -26.15 15.88 -7.82
N VAL A 35 -27.07 16.80 -8.06
CA VAL A 35 -28.49 16.76 -7.67
C VAL A 35 -29.37 17.16 -8.85
N GLU A 36 -30.68 16.86 -8.81
CA GLU A 36 -31.60 17.35 -9.85
C GLU A 36 -31.65 18.88 -9.85
N GLN A 37 -31.86 19.51 -11.01
CA GLN A 37 -31.85 20.98 -11.10
C GLN A 37 -32.87 21.64 -10.19
N THR A 38 -34.01 20.97 -9.97
CA THR A 38 -35.12 21.45 -9.10
C THR A 38 -34.91 21.16 -7.63
N GLU A 39 -33.92 20.30 -7.30
CA GLU A 39 -33.67 19.91 -5.91
C GLU A 39 -33.18 21.10 -5.09
N THR A 40 -33.70 21.21 -3.87
CA THR A 40 -33.31 22.20 -2.86
C THR A 40 -32.83 21.51 -1.58
N GLU A 41 -32.07 22.24 -0.78
CA GLU A 41 -31.62 21.72 0.51
C GLU A 41 -32.79 21.45 1.44
N LYS A 42 -32.79 20.30 2.10
CA LYS A 42 -33.75 20.00 3.18
C LYS A 42 -33.60 21.02 4.29
N PRO A 43 -34.74 21.49 4.88
CA PRO A 43 -34.70 22.30 6.09
C PRO A 43 -33.93 21.59 7.20
N GLN A 44 -32.88 22.21 7.72
CA GLN A 44 -32.09 21.61 8.80
C GLN A 44 -32.80 21.65 10.14
N TYR A 45 -32.98 20.47 10.74
CA TYR A 45 -33.44 20.37 12.14
C TYR A 45 -32.36 20.74 13.18
N ARG A 46 -31.06 20.64 12.80
CA ARG A 46 -29.92 21.08 13.61
C ARG A 46 -28.79 21.56 12.69
N PRO A 47 -28.22 22.76 12.92
CA PRO A 47 -27.07 23.21 12.16
C PRO A 47 -25.88 22.28 12.42
N SER A 48 -25.33 21.71 11.35
CA SER A 48 -24.08 20.96 11.44
C SER A 48 -22.95 21.94 11.73
N LYS A 49 -22.15 21.71 12.79
CA LYS A 49 -20.94 22.50 13.11
C LYS A 49 -19.92 22.57 11.98
N TYR A 50 -20.05 21.73 10.95
CA TYR A 50 -19.02 21.50 9.93
C TYR A 50 -19.38 22.02 8.53
N ILE A 51 -20.64 22.36 8.26
CA ILE A 51 -21.06 22.91 6.97
C ILE A 51 -21.88 24.17 7.27
N THR A 52 -21.21 25.30 7.35
CA THR A 52 -21.78 26.61 7.70
C THR A 52 -21.99 27.51 6.48
N ARG A 53 -21.58 27.06 5.29
CA ARG A 53 -21.67 27.87 4.06
C ARG A 53 -22.83 27.37 3.18
N GLU A 54 -23.38 28.31 2.42
CA GLU A 54 -24.25 28.00 1.29
C GLU A 54 -23.45 27.21 0.25
N PHE A 55 -24.07 26.20 -0.37
CA PHE A 55 -23.45 25.45 -1.44
C PHE A 55 -23.38 26.33 -2.69
N GLU A 56 -22.29 26.18 -3.43
CA GLU A 56 -22.18 26.73 -4.76
C GLU A 56 -22.72 25.70 -5.76
N TYR A 57 -23.58 26.16 -6.64
CA TYR A 57 -24.20 25.34 -7.68
C TYR A 57 -23.69 25.76 -9.05
N LEU A 58 -23.46 24.77 -9.92
CA LEU A 58 -23.20 24.99 -11.33
C LEU A 58 -24.23 24.25 -12.16
N HIS A 59 -24.95 25.02 -13.00
CA HIS A 59 -25.93 24.48 -13.95
C HIS A 59 -25.20 24.20 -15.28
N GLY A 60 -25.60 23.11 -15.95
CA GLY A 60 -25.07 22.69 -17.24
C GLY A 60 -25.97 21.65 -17.89
N ASP A 61 -25.53 21.08 -18.99
CA ASP A 61 -26.29 20.11 -19.78
C ASP A 61 -26.18 18.66 -19.26
N TRP A 62 -25.89 18.50 -17.97
CA TRP A 62 -25.83 17.16 -17.35
C TRP A 62 -27.23 16.61 -17.12
N VAL A 63 -27.36 15.32 -17.41
CA VAL A 63 -28.60 14.56 -17.18
C VAL A 63 -28.29 13.24 -16.51
N ASN A 64 -29.24 12.70 -15.73
CA ASN A 64 -29.15 11.32 -15.25
C ASN A 64 -29.53 10.33 -16.36
N ILE A 65 -29.49 9.02 -16.05
CA ILE A 65 -29.82 7.96 -17.01
C ILE A 65 -31.28 8.06 -17.54
N ASP A 66 -32.17 8.70 -16.82
CA ASP A 66 -33.59 8.91 -17.21
C ASP A 66 -33.79 10.22 -17.99
N GLY A 67 -32.73 10.96 -18.25
CA GLY A 67 -32.78 12.25 -18.94
C GLY A 67 -33.16 13.44 -18.05
N THR A 68 -33.25 13.25 -16.70
CA THR A 68 -33.54 14.34 -15.76
C THR A 68 -32.37 15.30 -15.67
N PRO A 69 -32.58 16.63 -15.84
CA PRO A 69 -31.49 17.59 -15.76
C PRO A 69 -30.86 17.69 -14.37
N LEU A 70 -29.53 17.75 -14.32
CA LEU A 70 -28.72 17.80 -13.11
C LEU A 70 -27.96 19.12 -12.97
N LYS A 71 -27.58 19.46 -11.74
CA LYS A 71 -26.63 20.52 -11.40
C LYS A 71 -25.54 20.00 -10.49
N LYS A 72 -24.32 20.53 -10.60
CA LYS A 72 -23.21 20.25 -9.67
C LYS A 72 -23.39 20.99 -8.37
N VAL A 73 -23.10 20.33 -7.27
CA VAL A 73 -23.04 20.88 -5.92
C VAL A 73 -21.59 20.80 -5.45
N PHE A 74 -20.92 21.93 -5.31
CA PHE A 74 -19.54 21.98 -4.89
C PHE A 74 -19.41 21.98 -3.37
N VAL A 75 -18.36 21.33 -2.87
CA VAL A 75 -17.96 21.33 -1.46
C VAL A 75 -16.53 21.83 -1.28
N ASP A 76 -16.16 22.22 -0.08
CA ASP A 76 -14.83 22.78 0.19
C ASP A 76 -13.71 21.72 0.13
N ASN A 77 -14.03 20.48 0.50
CA ASN A 77 -13.11 19.35 0.42
C ASN A 77 -13.87 18.03 0.23
N SER A 78 -13.19 16.99 -0.22
CA SER A 78 -13.81 15.70 -0.52
C SER A 78 -14.38 14.96 0.70
N TYR A 79 -13.92 15.28 1.92
CA TYR A 79 -14.44 14.68 3.16
C TYR A 79 -15.82 15.21 3.52
N ASP A 80 -16.18 16.39 3.01
CA ASP A 80 -17.47 17.01 3.27
C ASP A 80 -18.59 16.41 2.42
N ILE A 81 -18.30 15.73 1.32
CA ILE A 81 -19.31 15.11 0.44
C ILE A 81 -20.26 14.23 1.24
N ARG A 82 -19.73 13.37 2.14
CA ARG A 82 -20.54 12.46 2.95
C ARG A 82 -21.61 13.17 3.77
N LYS A 83 -21.29 14.36 4.32
CA LYS A 83 -22.23 15.16 5.11
C LYS A 83 -23.11 16.06 4.26
N ALA A 84 -22.55 16.56 3.16
CA ALA A 84 -23.24 17.44 2.24
C ALA A 84 -24.40 16.72 1.52
N LYS A 85 -24.17 15.48 1.07
CA LYS A 85 -25.21 14.69 0.39
C LYS A 85 -26.48 14.48 1.24
N ASP A 86 -26.34 14.38 2.56
CA ASP A 86 -27.46 14.16 3.47
C ASP A 86 -28.43 15.36 3.51
N LYS A 87 -28.02 16.54 3.03
CA LYS A 87 -28.85 17.74 2.90
C LYS A 87 -29.82 17.70 1.72
N PHE A 88 -29.68 16.74 0.84
CA PHE A 88 -30.53 16.58 -0.34
C PHE A 88 -31.37 15.30 -0.23
N SER A 89 -32.49 15.26 -0.94
CA SER A 89 -33.36 14.09 -0.95
C SER A 89 -32.78 13.00 -1.83
N LYS A 90 -32.17 13.39 -2.96
CA LYS A 90 -31.55 12.50 -3.92
C LYS A 90 -30.25 13.11 -4.42
N THR A 91 -29.22 12.30 -4.46
CA THR A 91 -27.90 12.69 -4.98
C THR A 91 -27.42 11.68 -6.00
N TYR A 92 -26.57 12.12 -6.92
CA TYR A 92 -25.97 11.28 -7.94
C TYR A 92 -24.46 11.41 -7.86
N GLU A 93 -23.76 10.26 -7.98
CA GLU A 93 -22.30 10.17 -8.01
C GLU A 93 -21.58 10.76 -6.77
N ALA A 94 -22.32 10.90 -5.66
CA ALA A 94 -21.76 11.34 -4.37
C ALA A 94 -20.90 10.26 -3.68
N ASP A 95 -20.90 9.04 -4.18
CA ASP A 95 -20.13 7.89 -3.76
C ASP A 95 -18.87 7.66 -4.60
N VAL A 96 -18.73 8.32 -5.74
CA VAL A 96 -17.54 8.24 -6.58
C VAL A 96 -16.33 8.78 -5.82
N PRO A 97 -15.26 7.99 -5.62
CA PRO A 97 -14.05 8.47 -4.95
C PRO A 97 -13.48 9.70 -5.66
N TYR A 98 -13.04 10.67 -4.88
CA TYR A 98 -12.62 11.98 -5.36
C TYR A 98 -11.52 11.93 -6.44
N HIS A 99 -10.54 11.05 -6.30
CA HIS A 99 -9.47 10.87 -7.29
C HIS A 99 -9.97 10.19 -8.56
N PHE A 100 -10.97 9.30 -8.49
CA PHE A 100 -11.62 8.74 -9.70
C PHE A 100 -12.45 9.81 -10.43
N ARG A 101 -13.12 10.68 -9.67
CA ARG A 101 -13.81 11.83 -10.27
C ARG A 101 -12.86 12.68 -11.10
N TYR A 102 -11.69 12.99 -10.55
CA TYR A 102 -10.65 13.71 -11.27
C TYR A 102 -10.22 12.98 -12.56
N CYS A 103 -10.02 11.65 -12.47
CA CYS A 103 -9.66 10.87 -13.65
C CYS A 103 -10.72 10.95 -14.75
N VAL A 104 -12.00 10.87 -14.39
CA VAL A 104 -13.12 10.95 -15.37
C VAL A 104 -13.22 12.33 -16.00
N ASP A 105 -13.04 13.39 -15.22
CA ASP A 105 -13.28 14.76 -15.69
C ASP A 105 -12.10 15.35 -16.46
N GLU A 106 -10.86 15.04 -16.06
CA GLU A 106 -9.67 15.79 -16.47
C GLU A 106 -8.63 14.93 -17.20
N LEU A 107 -8.70 13.60 -17.08
CA LEU A 107 -7.75 12.72 -17.73
C LEU A 107 -8.39 12.03 -18.94
N HIS A 108 -8.06 12.54 -20.12
CA HIS A 108 -8.52 11.93 -21.38
C HIS A 108 -7.64 10.76 -21.79
N ASP A 109 -6.34 10.83 -21.46
CA ASP A 109 -5.35 9.79 -21.73
C ASP A 109 -4.47 9.59 -20.52
N MET A 110 -4.14 8.33 -20.20
CA MET A 110 -3.13 7.99 -19.21
C MET A 110 -1.87 7.55 -19.94
N PRO A 111 -0.74 8.28 -19.79
CA PRO A 111 0.50 7.85 -20.42
C PRO A 111 0.92 6.49 -19.86
N GLU A 112 1.22 5.58 -20.76
CA GLU A 112 1.89 4.32 -20.39
C GLU A 112 3.34 4.60 -20.03
N TYR A 113 3.85 3.96 -18.99
CA TYR A 113 5.25 3.99 -18.61
C TYR A 113 5.60 2.76 -17.78
N ASP A 114 6.87 2.38 -17.84
CA ASP A 114 7.37 1.29 -17.01
C ASP A 114 7.41 1.71 -15.56
N MET A 115 6.59 1.08 -14.73
CA MET A 115 6.58 1.33 -13.29
C MET A 115 7.81 0.70 -12.63
N ARG A 116 8.43 1.44 -11.71
CA ARG A 116 9.39 0.84 -10.80
C ARG A 116 8.66 0.06 -9.74
N LYS A 117 8.77 -1.26 -9.78
CA LYS A 117 8.11 -2.22 -8.89
C LYS A 117 9.13 -2.75 -7.89
N TRP A 118 8.78 -2.76 -6.63
CA TRP A 118 9.47 -3.48 -5.57
C TRP A 118 8.60 -4.61 -5.09
N TYR A 119 9.07 -5.86 -5.28
CA TYR A 119 8.51 -7.04 -4.65
C TYR A 119 9.26 -7.22 -3.36
N TRP A 120 8.57 -7.28 -2.23
CA TRP A 120 9.23 -7.29 -0.95
C TRP A 120 8.49 -8.14 0.06
N ASP A 121 9.24 -8.69 0.99
CA ASP A 121 8.78 -9.49 2.11
C ASP A 121 9.65 -9.25 3.33
N MET A 122 9.17 -9.61 4.52
CA MET A 122 9.94 -9.49 5.74
C MET A 122 9.58 -10.55 6.75
N GLU A 123 10.57 -10.92 7.53
CA GLU A 123 10.42 -11.87 8.62
C GLU A 123 10.62 -11.18 9.97
N TRP A 124 9.90 -11.64 10.96
CA TRP A 124 10.04 -11.16 12.34
C TRP A 124 10.09 -12.30 13.34
N GLN A 125 10.77 -12.04 14.44
CA GLN A 125 10.95 -13.00 15.51
C GLN A 125 9.62 -13.34 16.18
N GLN A 126 9.36 -14.62 16.38
CA GLN A 126 8.22 -15.12 17.12
C GLN A 126 8.68 -15.69 18.46
N GLY A 127 8.42 -14.96 19.53
CA GLY A 127 8.82 -15.31 20.89
C GLY A 127 10.29 -15.02 21.23
N GLY A 128 10.65 -15.19 22.49
CA GLY A 128 12.01 -14.96 22.99
C GLY A 128 12.36 -13.49 23.25
N GLU A 129 13.66 -13.20 23.37
CA GLU A 129 14.18 -11.86 23.73
C GLU A 129 13.85 -10.79 22.67
N HIS A 130 13.67 -11.19 21.43
CA HIS A 130 13.45 -10.30 20.30
C HIS A 130 12.05 -10.42 19.70
N ASP A 131 11.09 -10.93 20.48
CA ASP A 131 9.71 -11.13 20.04
C ASP A 131 9.12 -9.90 19.33
N GLY A 132 8.52 -10.14 18.19
CA GLY A 132 7.88 -9.12 17.35
C GLY A 132 8.84 -8.19 16.59
N LYS A 133 10.18 -8.29 16.79
CA LYS A 133 11.14 -7.47 16.02
C LYS A 133 11.32 -8.03 14.60
N ILE A 134 11.37 -7.13 13.62
CA ILE A 134 11.71 -7.50 12.25
C ILE A 134 13.18 -7.90 12.20
N THR A 135 13.47 -9.08 11.69
CA THR A 135 14.82 -9.66 11.66
C THR A 135 15.49 -9.50 10.31
N THR A 136 14.71 -9.58 9.23
CA THR A 136 15.19 -9.43 7.87
C THR A 136 14.10 -8.83 6.97
N ILE A 137 14.52 -8.13 5.93
CA ILE A 137 13.67 -7.60 4.85
C ILE A 137 14.35 -7.92 3.54
N VAL A 138 13.60 -8.39 2.56
CA VAL A 138 14.08 -8.62 1.19
C VAL A 138 13.24 -7.81 0.23
N ALA A 139 13.87 -7.21 -0.79
CA ALA A 139 13.18 -6.56 -1.88
C ALA A 139 13.86 -6.85 -3.21
N TYR A 140 13.07 -7.14 -4.24
CA TYR A 140 13.52 -7.16 -5.64
C TYR A 140 13.09 -5.87 -6.32
N ASP A 141 14.05 -5.22 -6.98
CA ASP A 141 13.82 -4.00 -7.75
C ASP A 141 13.86 -4.35 -9.25
N ASN A 142 12.74 -4.18 -9.94
CA ASN A 142 12.64 -4.53 -11.36
C ASN A 142 13.50 -3.63 -12.28
N TYR A 143 13.88 -2.42 -11.86
CA TYR A 143 14.76 -1.54 -12.62
C TYR A 143 16.23 -1.98 -12.55
N ASP A 144 16.68 -2.22 -11.31
CA ASP A 144 18.07 -2.66 -11.08
C ASP A 144 18.23 -4.16 -11.36
N LYS A 145 17.12 -4.92 -11.42
CA LYS A 145 17.06 -6.38 -11.54
C LYS A 145 17.90 -7.08 -10.48
N GLN A 146 17.82 -6.57 -9.24
CA GLN A 146 18.60 -7.05 -8.11
C GLN A 146 17.73 -7.28 -6.90
N TYR A 147 18.08 -8.32 -6.15
CA TYR A 147 17.55 -8.57 -4.82
C TYR A 147 18.39 -7.84 -3.79
N HIS A 148 17.76 -6.99 -3.00
CA HIS A 148 18.35 -6.30 -1.87
C HIS A 148 17.89 -6.99 -0.59
N HIS A 149 18.83 -7.28 0.32
CA HIS A 149 18.56 -8.04 1.54
C HIS A 149 19.09 -7.30 2.75
N TRP A 150 18.21 -6.87 3.64
CA TRP A 150 18.53 -6.21 4.91
C TRP A 150 18.37 -7.20 6.06
N VAL A 151 19.37 -7.29 6.91
CA VAL A 151 19.37 -8.15 8.10
C VAL A 151 20.10 -7.48 9.24
N TRP A 152 19.67 -7.72 10.47
CA TRP A 152 20.43 -7.29 11.64
C TRP A 152 20.70 -8.47 12.56
N PHE A 153 21.79 -8.36 13.33
CA PHE A 153 22.15 -9.32 14.36
C PHE A 153 22.52 -8.58 15.64
N PRO A 154 22.18 -9.11 16.82
CA PRO A 154 22.73 -8.60 18.07
C PRO A 154 24.26 -8.58 18.01
N ASN A 155 24.90 -7.54 18.54
CA ASN A 155 26.36 -7.33 18.45
C ASN A 155 27.25 -8.53 18.86
N LYS A 156 26.68 -9.50 19.59
CA LYS A 156 27.35 -10.74 19.98
C LYS A 156 27.47 -11.78 18.85
N TYR A 157 26.78 -11.57 17.73
CA TYR A 157 26.78 -12.49 16.60
C TYR A 157 27.56 -11.85 15.43
N LYS A 158 28.66 -12.50 15.04
CA LYS A 158 29.39 -12.20 13.83
C LYS A 158 29.20 -13.37 12.89
N HIS A 159 28.28 -13.22 11.96
CA HIS A 159 28.05 -14.22 10.93
C HIS A 159 28.79 -13.83 9.66
N GLU A 160 29.50 -14.79 9.06
CA GLU A 160 29.93 -14.70 7.68
C GLU A 160 28.72 -15.00 6.79
N ILE A 161 28.26 -14.00 6.08
CA ILE A 161 27.12 -14.10 5.15
C ILE A 161 27.67 -14.11 3.74
N ASP A 162 27.15 -15.01 2.91
CA ASP A 162 27.44 -15.01 1.49
C ASP A 162 27.16 -13.63 0.87
N LYS A 163 28.17 -13.03 0.25
CA LYS A 163 28.13 -11.68 -0.32
C LYS A 163 27.79 -11.66 -1.81
N THR A 164 27.36 -12.77 -2.37
CA THR A 164 27.04 -12.86 -3.81
C THR A 164 25.82 -12.06 -4.22
N LYS A 165 24.90 -11.80 -3.27
CA LYS A 165 23.73 -10.91 -3.45
C LYS A 165 23.86 -9.69 -2.53
N PRO A 166 23.36 -8.49 -2.93
CA PRO A 166 23.45 -7.29 -2.09
C PRO A 166 22.78 -7.49 -0.73
N LYS A 167 23.62 -7.66 0.30
CA LYS A 167 23.17 -7.82 1.69
C LYS A 167 23.68 -6.67 2.54
N TYR A 168 22.76 -6.06 3.28
CA TYR A 168 23.04 -4.98 4.21
C TYR A 168 22.89 -5.50 5.65
N VAL A 169 23.99 -5.54 6.40
CA VAL A 169 24.05 -6.13 7.75
C VAL A 169 24.18 -5.02 8.79
N PHE A 170 23.33 -5.06 9.82
CA PHE A 170 23.25 -4.05 10.86
C PHE A 170 23.42 -4.64 12.25
N GLY A 171 23.72 -3.78 13.23
CA GLY A 171 23.82 -4.15 14.65
C GLY A 171 22.50 -4.04 15.39
N SER A 172 21.45 -3.47 14.79
CA SER A 172 20.15 -3.29 15.40
C SER A 172 19.02 -3.24 14.39
N GLU A 173 17.82 -3.64 14.83
CA GLU A 173 16.58 -3.49 14.06
C GLU A 173 16.35 -2.06 13.58
N LYS A 174 16.61 -1.06 14.46
CA LYS A 174 16.44 0.35 14.15
C LYS A 174 17.27 0.79 12.96
N GLU A 175 18.55 0.41 12.92
CA GLU A 175 19.45 0.77 11.83
C GLU A 175 19.00 0.10 10.52
N MET A 176 18.60 -1.17 10.58
CA MET A 176 18.09 -1.93 9.45
C MET A 176 16.85 -1.27 8.86
N ILE A 177 15.82 -1.01 9.67
CA ILE A 177 14.58 -0.37 9.22
C ILE A 177 14.85 1.04 8.68
N ALA A 178 15.70 1.83 9.35
CA ALA A 178 16.06 3.16 8.89
C ALA A 178 16.71 3.14 7.50
N HIS A 179 17.64 2.22 7.27
CA HIS A 179 18.31 2.08 5.98
C HIS A 179 17.34 1.59 4.90
N PHE A 180 16.47 0.61 5.19
CA PHE A 180 15.43 0.15 4.28
C PHE A 180 14.50 1.30 3.85
N MET A 181 13.97 2.06 4.83
CA MET A 181 13.08 3.20 4.55
C MET A 181 13.77 4.30 3.73
N THR A 182 15.05 4.58 4.01
CA THR A 182 15.84 5.56 3.25
C THR A 182 16.07 5.06 1.82
N THR A 183 16.45 3.78 1.65
CA THR A 183 16.63 3.18 0.32
C THR A 183 15.33 3.20 -0.48
N MET A 184 14.17 2.92 0.15
CA MET A 184 12.86 3.05 -0.49
C MET A 184 12.59 4.50 -0.94
N GLY A 185 12.96 5.49 -0.11
CA GLY A 185 12.86 6.90 -0.47
C GLY A 185 13.73 7.28 -1.66
N ASP A 186 14.98 6.83 -1.67
CA ASP A 186 15.99 7.14 -2.71
C ASP A 186 15.70 6.43 -4.05
N LYS A 187 15.32 5.16 -4.00
CA LYS A 187 14.94 4.37 -5.19
C LYS A 187 13.57 4.77 -5.72
N ASP A 188 12.73 5.27 -4.86
CA ASP A 188 11.39 5.80 -5.12
C ASP A 188 10.51 4.89 -5.99
N PRO A 189 10.23 3.63 -5.57
CA PRO A 189 9.38 2.73 -6.33
C PRO A 189 7.96 3.28 -6.48
N ASP A 190 7.34 3.04 -7.63
CA ASP A 190 5.95 3.41 -7.89
C ASP A 190 4.99 2.44 -7.20
N MET A 191 5.36 1.16 -7.22
CA MET A 191 4.54 0.07 -6.69
C MET A 191 5.34 -0.77 -5.70
N LEU A 192 4.71 -1.07 -4.56
CA LEU A 192 5.19 -1.98 -3.53
C LEU A 192 4.30 -3.21 -3.55
N ILE A 193 4.87 -4.35 -3.88
CA ILE A 193 4.18 -5.62 -4.08
C ILE A 193 4.63 -6.59 -2.99
N ALA A 194 3.70 -7.13 -2.23
CA ALA A 194 3.95 -8.19 -1.27
C ALA A 194 2.81 -9.21 -1.32
N TRP A 195 3.05 -10.44 -0.88
CA TRP A 195 2.02 -11.48 -0.98
C TRP A 195 0.78 -11.10 -0.18
N PHE A 196 0.96 -10.78 1.09
CA PHE A 196 -0.12 -10.39 2.00
C PHE A 196 0.13 -8.99 2.62
N GLY A 197 0.77 -8.11 1.87
CA GLY A 197 1.45 -6.90 2.31
C GLY A 197 0.62 -5.93 3.11
N ASN A 198 -0.58 -5.57 2.63
CA ASN A 198 -1.44 -4.59 3.32
C ASN A 198 -2.07 -5.14 4.60
N PHE A 199 -2.07 -6.47 4.80
CA PHE A 199 -2.57 -7.12 6.00
C PHE A 199 -1.46 -7.37 7.04
N ALA A 200 -0.26 -7.72 6.60
CA ALA A 200 0.84 -8.15 7.48
C ALA A 200 2.06 -7.21 7.41
N ASP A 201 2.73 -7.16 6.27
CA ASP A 201 4.04 -6.53 6.15
C ASP A 201 4.00 -5.02 6.39
N VAL A 202 3.13 -4.29 5.69
CA VAL A 202 3.04 -2.84 5.85
C VAL A 202 2.64 -2.44 7.27
N PRO A 203 1.59 -2.99 7.89
CA PRO A 203 1.26 -2.71 9.29
C PRO A 203 2.40 -3.02 10.25
N LYS A 204 3.08 -4.15 10.07
CA LYS A 204 4.20 -4.56 10.92
C LYS A 204 5.39 -3.62 10.80
N LEU A 205 5.76 -3.24 9.57
CA LEU A 205 6.81 -2.26 9.32
C LEU A 205 6.50 -0.91 9.97
N LEU A 206 5.28 -0.41 9.82
CA LEU A 206 4.85 0.87 10.39
C LEU A 206 4.84 0.84 11.92
N GLU A 207 4.34 -0.25 12.51
CA GLU A 207 4.38 -0.48 13.96
C GLU A 207 5.81 -0.42 14.47
N ARG A 208 6.71 -1.20 13.87
CA ARG A 208 8.10 -1.30 14.30
C ARG A 208 8.87 -0.01 14.09
N ALA A 209 8.70 0.65 12.95
CA ALA A 209 9.32 1.95 12.68
C ALA A 209 8.95 2.98 13.76
N CYS A 210 7.67 3.07 14.12
CA CYS A 210 7.21 3.94 15.20
C CYS A 210 7.79 3.52 16.56
N ALA A 211 7.79 2.22 16.88
CA ALA A 211 8.28 1.69 18.16
C ALA A 211 9.77 1.96 18.39
N VAL A 212 10.58 1.94 17.32
CA VAL A 212 12.02 2.27 17.41
C VAL A 212 12.32 3.76 17.22
N GLY A 213 11.28 4.61 17.13
CA GLY A 213 11.40 6.06 17.08
C GLY A 213 11.84 6.63 15.71
N LEU A 214 11.49 5.95 14.63
CA LEU A 214 11.71 6.43 13.25
C LEU A 214 10.51 7.23 12.75
N ASN A 215 10.74 8.03 11.70
CA ASN A 215 9.69 8.74 10.98
C ASN A 215 9.25 7.93 9.75
N PRO A 216 8.12 7.20 9.79
CA PRO A 216 7.69 6.39 8.66
C PRO A 216 7.24 7.21 7.45
N LEU A 217 6.92 8.49 7.61
CA LEU A 217 6.44 9.34 6.51
C LEU A 217 7.46 9.52 5.37
N ILE A 218 8.74 9.24 5.61
CA ILE A 218 9.77 9.29 4.55
C ILE A 218 9.53 8.26 3.43
N MET A 219 8.78 7.20 3.69
CA MET A 219 8.41 6.21 2.68
C MET A 219 7.37 6.74 1.68
N SER A 220 6.67 7.82 2.03
CA SER A 220 5.65 8.41 1.18
C SER A 220 6.17 9.64 0.45
N PRO A 221 6.11 9.70 -0.89
CA PRO A 221 6.53 10.89 -1.64
C PRO A 221 5.67 12.13 -1.37
N ILE A 222 4.49 11.97 -0.76
CA ILE A 222 3.61 13.07 -0.37
C ILE A 222 3.51 13.26 1.15
N GLY A 223 4.36 12.54 1.92
CA GLY A 223 4.38 12.65 3.38
C GLY A 223 3.12 12.18 4.09
N SER A 224 2.34 11.30 3.48
CA SER A 224 1.06 10.80 4.01
C SER A 224 1.05 9.27 4.08
N ILE A 225 0.81 8.74 5.28
CA ILE A 225 0.65 7.30 5.51
C ILE A 225 -0.58 7.09 6.39
N LYS A 226 -1.51 6.25 5.93
CA LYS A 226 -2.71 5.91 6.70
C LYS A 226 -2.34 5.19 8.00
N GLY A 227 -3.03 5.53 9.07
CA GLY A 227 -2.77 4.94 10.40
C GLY A 227 -1.60 5.57 11.15
N ILE A 228 -0.82 6.46 10.56
CA ILE A 228 0.27 7.17 11.25
C ILE A 228 -0.25 8.48 11.85
N ARG A 229 0.04 8.67 13.13
CA ARG A 229 -0.26 9.91 13.86
C ARG A 229 1.00 10.47 14.50
N LYS A 230 1.30 11.75 14.21
CA LYS A 230 2.33 12.49 14.92
C LYS A 230 1.81 12.88 16.30
N THR A 231 2.57 12.57 17.34
CA THR A 231 2.27 12.95 18.72
C THR A 231 3.07 14.16 19.12
N LYS A 232 2.58 14.94 20.10
CA LYS A 232 3.25 16.19 20.52
C LYS A 232 4.64 15.94 21.13
N ASN A 233 4.83 14.83 21.84
CA ASN A 233 6.02 14.58 22.67
C ASN A 233 6.76 13.26 22.36
N GLU A 234 6.17 12.34 21.60
CA GLU A 234 6.63 10.95 21.49
C GLU A 234 6.95 10.51 20.04
N GLY A 235 7.04 11.45 19.10
CA GLY A 235 7.31 11.11 17.70
C GLY A 235 6.07 10.63 16.97
N PHE A 236 6.11 9.43 16.37
CA PHE A 236 5.03 8.87 15.57
C PHE A 236 4.43 7.65 16.27
N LYS A 237 3.11 7.50 16.17
CA LYS A 237 2.38 6.28 16.59
C LYS A 237 1.64 5.71 15.41
N PHE A 238 1.67 4.39 15.29
CA PHE A 238 0.83 3.65 14.37
C PHE A 238 -0.46 3.28 15.07
N LEU A 239 -1.58 3.75 14.51
CA LEU A 239 -2.92 3.44 14.99
C LEU A 239 -3.52 2.43 14.02
N TYR A 240 -3.32 1.17 14.31
CA TYR A 240 -4.06 0.12 13.62
C TYR A 240 -5.52 0.20 14.10
N TYR A 241 -6.43 0.54 13.19
CA TYR A 241 -7.85 0.42 13.51
C TYR A 241 -8.23 -1.05 13.35
N ASP A 242 -8.22 -1.76 14.46
CA ASP A 242 -8.69 -3.13 14.54
C ASP A 242 -10.22 -3.18 14.39
N ASN A 243 -10.68 -2.96 13.16
CA ASN A 243 -12.06 -3.19 12.76
C ASN A 243 -12.24 -4.61 12.21
N GLY A 244 -11.36 -5.54 12.61
CA GLY A 244 -11.38 -6.94 12.20
C GLY A 244 -11.12 -7.14 10.71
N PHE A 245 -9.92 -7.55 10.36
CA PHE A 245 -9.53 -8.09 9.04
C PHE A 245 -9.74 -7.21 7.79
N SER A 246 -9.95 -5.92 7.92
CA SER A 246 -9.94 -5.04 6.75
C SER A 246 -8.53 -4.49 6.52
N PRO A 247 -7.90 -4.78 5.36
CA PRO A 247 -6.59 -4.23 5.02
C PRO A 247 -6.66 -2.71 4.96
N ILE A 248 -5.57 -2.05 5.28
CA ILE A 248 -5.46 -0.63 4.99
C ILE A 248 -5.20 -0.50 3.49
N GLU A 249 -6.24 -0.23 2.73
CA GLU A 249 -6.12 0.01 1.29
C GLU A 249 -5.21 1.22 1.02
N GLN A 250 -4.20 1.04 0.16
CA GLN A 250 -3.25 2.06 -0.24
C GLN A 250 -2.69 2.84 0.97
N PRO A 251 -1.97 2.16 1.89
CA PRO A 251 -1.50 2.77 3.13
C PRO A 251 -0.48 3.90 2.90
N ILE A 252 0.38 3.78 1.90
CA ILE A 252 1.48 4.73 1.62
C ILE A 252 1.06 5.67 0.50
N GLY A 253 0.70 6.89 0.86
CA GLY A 253 0.25 7.91 -0.10
C GLY A 253 1.29 8.20 -1.18
N GLY A 254 0.85 8.31 -2.43
CA GLY A 254 1.70 8.54 -3.60
C GLY A 254 2.43 7.31 -4.14
N ARG A 255 2.17 6.11 -3.59
CA ARG A 255 2.60 4.81 -4.11
C ARG A 255 1.41 3.88 -4.25
N ILE A 256 1.52 2.89 -5.10
CA ILE A 256 0.58 1.77 -5.16
C ILE A 256 1.10 0.69 -4.22
N THR A 257 0.26 0.18 -3.33
CA THR A 257 0.57 -1.01 -2.52
C THR A 257 -0.33 -2.14 -2.97
N LEU A 258 0.26 -3.19 -3.52
CA LEU A 258 -0.45 -4.31 -4.12
C LEU A 258 -0.30 -5.57 -3.25
N ASN A 259 -1.43 -6.17 -2.89
CA ASN A 259 -1.48 -7.54 -2.37
C ASN A 259 -1.47 -8.50 -3.54
N LEU A 260 -0.37 -9.21 -3.72
CA LEU A 260 -0.21 -10.09 -4.89
C LEU A 260 -1.14 -11.30 -4.84
N ASP A 261 -1.43 -11.84 -3.65
CA ASP A 261 -2.41 -12.91 -3.45
C ASP A 261 -3.80 -12.54 -3.99
N MET A 262 -4.29 -11.33 -3.67
CA MET A 262 -5.59 -10.85 -4.15
C MET A 262 -5.58 -10.55 -5.65
N ALA A 263 -4.50 -9.99 -6.17
CA ALA A 263 -4.33 -9.74 -7.59
C ALA A 263 -4.28 -11.05 -8.37
N PHE A 264 -3.54 -12.03 -7.86
CA PHE A 264 -3.47 -13.38 -8.42
C PHE A 264 -4.85 -14.07 -8.39
N GLU A 265 -5.55 -14.06 -7.25
CA GLU A 265 -6.89 -14.63 -7.12
C GLU A 265 -7.85 -14.05 -8.16
N ARG A 266 -7.81 -12.74 -8.35
CA ARG A 266 -8.67 -12.04 -9.33
C ARG A 266 -8.39 -12.46 -10.77
N GLN A 267 -7.13 -12.69 -11.10
CA GLN A 267 -6.69 -13.18 -12.42
C GLN A 267 -7.02 -14.65 -12.62
N TRP A 268 -6.84 -15.45 -11.57
CA TRP A 268 -7.03 -16.90 -11.62
C TRP A 268 -8.49 -17.31 -11.69
N ASN A 269 -9.35 -16.65 -10.93
CA ASN A 269 -10.77 -17.00 -10.80
C ASN A 269 -11.54 -16.66 -12.08
N ASP A 270 -11.58 -17.61 -12.99
CA ASP A 270 -12.46 -17.58 -14.15
C ASP A 270 -13.47 -18.75 -14.12
N SER A 271 -14.43 -18.72 -15.03
CA SER A 271 -15.47 -19.75 -15.10
C SER A 271 -14.97 -21.14 -15.49
N GLN A 272 -13.74 -21.27 -15.97
CA GLN A 272 -13.14 -22.53 -16.44
C GLN A 272 -12.23 -23.14 -15.36
N ARG A 273 -11.44 -22.31 -14.66
CA ARG A 273 -10.46 -22.77 -13.67
C ARG A 273 -11.07 -22.99 -12.28
N GLY A 274 -12.07 -22.19 -11.92
CA GLY A 274 -12.65 -22.20 -10.57
C GLY A 274 -11.74 -21.52 -9.53
N THR A 275 -12.03 -21.74 -8.25
CA THR A 275 -11.28 -21.20 -7.12
C THR A 275 -10.21 -22.16 -6.62
N LEU A 276 -9.05 -21.65 -6.22
CA LEU A 276 -8.03 -22.45 -5.56
C LEU A 276 -8.43 -22.81 -4.12
N PRO A 277 -8.02 -23.98 -3.62
CA PRO A 277 -8.22 -24.37 -2.21
C PRO A 277 -7.52 -23.47 -1.21
N SER A 278 -6.39 -22.88 -1.58
CA SER A 278 -5.57 -21.98 -0.75
C SER A 278 -4.92 -20.90 -1.60
N LEU A 279 -4.79 -19.70 -1.02
CA LEU A 279 -4.02 -18.59 -1.57
C LEU A 279 -2.71 -18.36 -0.81
N SER A 280 -2.22 -19.36 -0.04
CA SER A 280 -0.88 -19.25 0.53
C SER A 280 0.17 -19.24 -0.57
N LEU A 281 1.25 -18.49 -0.37
CA LEU A 281 2.35 -18.41 -1.36
C LEU A 281 2.89 -19.80 -1.71
N ASP A 282 3.04 -20.66 -0.72
CA ASP A 282 3.51 -22.04 -0.90
C ASP A 282 2.58 -22.86 -1.83
N TYR A 283 1.26 -22.81 -1.60
CA TYR A 283 0.30 -23.51 -2.43
C TYR A 283 0.27 -22.97 -3.87
N VAL A 284 0.24 -21.65 -4.02
CA VAL A 284 0.18 -21.01 -5.34
C VAL A 284 1.47 -21.24 -6.13
N SER A 285 2.64 -21.17 -5.47
CA SER A 285 3.92 -21.44 -6.14
C SER A 285 4.04 -22.89 -6.59
N GLU A 286 3.53 -23.85 -5.81
CA GLU A 286 3.48 -25.24 -6.23
C GLU A 286 2.57 -25.44 -7.44
N GLU A 287 1.37 -24.87 -7.40
CA GLU A 287 0.37 -25.03 -8.48
C GLU A 287 0.82 -24.37 -9.80
N VAL A 288 1.40 -23.17 -9.72
CA VAL A 288 1.73 -22.36 -10.91
C VAL A 288 3.13 -22.61 -11.43
N LEU A 289 4.11 -22.78 -10.53
CA LEU A 289 5.52 -22.88 -10.87
C LEU A 289 6.11 -24.27 -10.66
N GLY A 290 5.39 -25.17 -9.97
CA GLY A 290 5.92 -26.45 -9.52
C GLY A 290 7.04 -26.32 -8.49
N LYS A 291 7.05 -25.22 -7.72
CA LYS A 291 8.06 -24.89 -6.70
C LYS A 291 7.41 -24.75 -5.35
N ASN A 292 8.10 -25.17 -4.32
CA ASN A 292 7.66 -25.06 -2.92
C ASN A 292 8.58 -24.12 -2.14
N LYS A 293 8.06 -23.60 -1.03
CA LYS A 293 8.87 -22.88 -0.05
C LYS A 293 9.98 -23.76 0.51
N LEU A 294 11.04 -23.16 0.96
CA LEU A 294 12.14 -23.85 1.61
C LEU A 294 11.70 -24.37 2.97
N VAL A 295 12.01 -25.65 3.26
CA VAL A 295 11.81 -26.24 4.59
C VAL A 295 13.17 -26.50 5.21
N SER A 296 13.40 -25.97 6.42
CA SER A 296 14.66 -26.19 7.14
C SER A 296 14.75 -27.64 7.61
N GLU A 297 15.86 -28.32 7.28
CA GLU A 297 16.15 -29.64 7.81
C GLU A 297 16.41 -29.60 9.33
N LYS A 298 17.00 -28.52 9.83
CA LYS A 298 17.32 -28.32 11.24
C LYS A 298 16.10 -27.96 12.08
N PHE A 299 15.17 -27.20 11.52
CA PHE A 299 13.94 -26.76 12.17
C PHE A 299 12.73 -27.06 11.29
N PRO A 300 12.29 -28.33 11.22
CA PRO A 300 11.14 -28.71 10.38
C PRO A 300 9.79 -28.22 10.92
N ASP A 301 9.71 -27.87 12.21
CA ASP A 301 8.55 -27.19 12.79
C ASP A 301 8.61 -25.69 12.48
N PRO A 302 7.62 -25.12 11.76
CA PRO A 302 7.59 -23.70 11.44
C PRO A 302 7.70 -22.77 12.67
N ASN A 303 7.10 -23.14 13.81
CA ASN A 303 7.17 -22.33 15.02
C ASN A 303 8.61 -22.28 15.58
N GLU A 304 9.33 -23.41 15.56
CA GLU A 304 10.74 -23.44 15.96
C GLU A 304 11.63 -22.72 14.95
N PHE A 305 11.33 -22.83 13.66
CA PHE A 305 12.03 -22.12 12.60
C PHE A 305 11.95 -20.61 12.83
N TYR A 306 10.77 -20.02 12.90
CA TYR A 306 10.59 -18.58 13.12
C TYR A 306 11.14 -18.07 14.45
N ARG A 307 11.25 -18.95 15.45
CA ARG A 307 11.78 -18.60 16.76
C ARG A 307 13.31 -18.65 16.84
N ARG A 308 13.97 -19.53 16.09
CA ARG A 308 15.38 -19.89 16.32
C ARG A 308 16.27 -19.75 15.09
N ALA A 309 15.77 -20.00 13.89
CA ALA A 309 16.60 -20.14 12.70
C ALA A 309 17.39 -18.87 12.38
N TRP A 310 16.84 -17.69 12.62
CA TRP A 310 17.54 -16.42 12.42
C TRP A 310 18.95 -16.40 13.04
N LEU A 311 19.13 -16.94 14.23
CA LEU A 311 20.41 -16.95 14.93
C LEU A 311 21.13 -18.31 14.90
N GLU A 312 20.43 -19.41 14.71
CA GLU A 312 20.96 -20.76 14.84
C GLU A 312 21.10 -21.49 13.50
N ASP A 313 20.43 -21.01 12.44
CA ASP A 313 20.46 -21.53 11.07
C ASP A 313 20.32 -20.39 10.08
N THR A 314 21.19 -19.40 10.23
CA THR A 314 21.11 -18.11 9.57
C THR A 314 21.07 -18.21 8.04
N GLU A 315 21.91 -19.07 7.45
CA GLU A 315 21.94 -19.24 5.98
C GLU A 315 20.59 -19.70 5.45
N THR A 316 20.02 -20.77 6.02
CA THR A 316 18.70 -21.30 5.65
C THR A 316 17.60 -20.26 5.86
N TYR A 317 17.69 -19.48 6.96
CA TYR A 317 16.72 -18.43 7.25
C TYR A 317 16.75 -17.29 6.23
N LEU A 318 17.93 -16.86 5.81
CA LEU A 318 18.08 -15.82 4.81
C LEU A 318 17.72 -16.31 3.41
N GLU A 319 17.99 -17.58 3.10
CA GLU A 319 17.57 -18.22 1.86
C GLU A 319 16.05 -18.35 1.77
N TYR A 320 15.40 -18.74 2.88
CA TYR A 320 13.95 -18.77 2.99
C TYR A 320 13.32 -17.41 2.66
N ALA A 321 13.74 -16.35 3.34
CA ALA A 321 13.22 -15.00 3.11
C ALA A 321 13.46 -14.50 1.67
N LEU A 322 14.58 -14.87 1.07
CA LEU A 322 14.88 -14.53 -0.32
C LEU A 322 13.97 -15.28 -1.30
N LEU A 323 13.78 -16.58 -1.06
CA LEU A 323 12.96 -17.43 -1.94
C LEU A 323 11.50 -16.95 -1.96
N ASP A 324 10.96 -16.47 -0.85
CA ASP A 324 9.59 -15.94 -0.82
C ASP A 324 9.43 -14.76 -1.80
N VAL A 325 10.40 -13.87 -1.91
CA VAL A 325 10.38 -12.79 -2.90
C VAL A 325 10.63 -13.29 -4.32
N GLU A 326 11.53 -14.28 -4.52
CA GLU A 326 11.77 -14.91 -5.82
C GLU A 326 10.50 -15.55 -6.37
N LEU A 327 9.75 -16.28 -5.53
CA LEU A 327 8.47 -16.89 -5.91
C LEU A 327 7.42 -15.84 -6.30
N MET A 328 7.32 -14.74 -5.56
CA MET A 328 6.40 -13.65 -5.90
C MET A 328 6.71 -13.04 -7.27
N VAL A 329 7.98 -12.79 -7.57
CA VAL A 329 8.41 -12.26 -8.87
C VAL A 329 8.03 -13.22 -9.99
N GLU A 330 8.35 -14.51 -9.85
CA GLU A 330 8.04 -15.53 -10.86
C GLU A 330 6.54 -15.72 -11.08
N ILE A 331 5.73 -15.67 -10.00
CA ILE A 331 4.27 -15.76 -10.11
C ILE A 331 3.72 -14.56 -10.89
N ASP A 332 4.19 -13.35 -10.59
CA ASP A 332 3.73 -12.15 -11.28
C ASP A 332 4.16 -12.12 -12.75
N GLU A 333 5.41 -12.48 -13.05
CA GLU A 333 5.92 -12.60 -14.42
C GLU A 333 5.16 -13.64 -15.25
N SER A 334 4.70 -14.72 -14.62
CA SER A 334 3.93 -15.79 -15.29
C SER A 334 2.46 -15.45 -15.49
N ASN A 335 1.88 -14.60 -14.65
CA ASN A 335 0.44 -14.34 -14.60
C ASN A 335 0.07 -12.86 -14.79
N TYR A 336 1.04 -11.95 -14.88
CA TYR A 336 0.86 -10.50 -15.10
C TYR A 336 -0.09 -9.83 -14.11
N CYS A 337 -0.11 -10.27 -12.85
CA CYS A 337 -1.04 -9.82 -11.84
C CYS A 337 -0.89 -8.33 -11.50
N SER A 338 0.33 -7.79 -11.56
CA SER A 338 0.62 -6.38 -11.30
C SER A 338 0.32 -5.45 -12.49
N GLU A 339 -0.08 -6.00 -13.63
CA GLU A 339 -0.40 -5.26 -14.86
C GLU A 339 -1.92 -5.21 -15.12
N ALA A 340 -2.71 -5.98 -14.38
CA ALA A 340 -4.17 -6.06 -14.46
C ALA A 340 -4.89 -4.98 -13.57
#